data_81e26673f7562d5ef1aa6242ac5df0f3
#
_entry.id   81e26673f7562d5ef1aa6242ac5df0f3
#
_cell.length_a   1.000
_cell.length_b   1.000
_cell.length_c   1.000
_cell.angle_alpha   90.00
_cell.angle_beta   90.00
_cell.angle_gamma   90.00
#
_symmetry.space_group_name_H-M   'P 1'
#
loop_
_entity.id
_entity.type
_entity.pdbx_description
1 polymer ?
#
loop_
_entity_poly.entity_id
_entity_poly.type
_entity_poly.pdbx_seq_one_letter_code
_entity_poly.pdbx_strand_id
1 'polypeptide(L)'
;MQLTLPTTVRGFHDYYKLTARPRELAEAFGYQFQASSMALPVDTQELSWVEALTGRLTYALQNLAFDSETARREFLIAPILFEVVRHLHISLYSEYGIQASPQLKGNLDYLIESGANLVVVEAKQSDLTRGFSQLISELLAVEQCMASTANTIYGAVSYGEVWRFGKLERQEKRITQDLDMFAVPVDTEKLVRVLIAILRGEIL
;
A
#
# COMPACT_ATOMS: atom_id res chain seq x y z
N MET A 1 -25.04 -8.25 -10.67
CA MET A 1 -25.38 -8.92 -9.38
C MET A 1 -24.55 -8.21 -8.33
N GLN A 2 -25.16 -7.55 -7.38
CA GLN A 2 -24.43 -6.80 -6.36
C GLN A 2 -23.86 -7.79 -5.33
N LEU A 3 -22.57 -7.72 -5.04
CA LEU A 3 -21.93 -8.55 -4.03
C LEU A 3 -22.52 -8.19 -2.65
N THR A 4 -23.09 -9.16 -1.98
CA THR A 4 -23.41 -9.03 -0.55
C THR A 4 -22.23 -9.62 0.22
N LEU A 5 -21.59 -8.80 1.05
CA LEU A 5 -20.48 -9.29 1.87
C LEU A 5 -20.95 -10.39 2.82
N PRO A 6 -20.24 -11.51 2.90
CA PRO A 6 -20.58 -12.56 3.85
C PRO A 6 -20.56 -12.05 5.29
N THR A 7 -21.48 -12.51 6.12
CA THR A 7 -21.51 -12.20 7.56
C THR A 7 -20.28 -12.74 8.32
N THR A 8 -19.49 -13.58 7.67
CA THR A 8 -18.23 -14.14 8.19
C THR A 8 -17.04 -13.17 8.13
N VAL A 9 -17.14 -12.07 7.35
CA VAL A 9 -16.10 -11.06 7.29
C VAL A 9 -16.06 -10.30 8.61
N ARG A 10 -14.94 -10.42 9.34
CA ARG A 10 -14.73 -9.83 10.67
C ARG A 10 -13.54 -8.87 10.72
N GLY A 11 -12.79 -8.73 9.64
CA GLY A 11 -11.62 -7.87 9.58
C GLY A 11 -10.89 -7.96 8.24
N PHE A 12 -9.83 -7.16 8.09
CA PHE A 12 -9.09 -7.00 6.83
C PHE A 12 -8.58 -8.30 6.24
N HIS A 13 -7.99 -9.17 7.05
CA HIS A 13 -7.47 -10.46 6.60
C HIS A 13 -8.53 -11.37 5.94
N ASP A 14 -9.80 -11.22 6.30
CA ASP A 14 -10.86 -12.04 5.70
C ASP A 14 -11.12 -11.65 4.24
N TYR A 15 -10.86 -10.39 3.86
CA TYR A 15 -10.99 -9.95 2.46
C TYR A 15 -9.99 -10.62 1.53
N TYR A 16 -8.79 -10.94 2.02
CA TYR A 16 -7.81 -11.74 1.29
C TYR A 16 -8.33 -13.14 0.94
N LYS A 17 -9.18 -13.72 1.81
CA LYS A 17 -9.75 -15.06 1.62
C LYS A 17 -10.98 -15.09 0.74
N LEU A 18 -11.59 -13.94 0.48
CA LEU A 18 -12.77 -13.88 -0.39
C LEU A 18 -12.40 -14.25 -1.83
N THR A 19 -13.33 -14.93 -2.50
CA THR A 19 -13.25 -15.17 -3.95
C THR A 19 -13.67 -13.93 -4.77
N ALA A 20 -14.19 -12.90 -4.10
CA ALA A 20 -14.61 -11.65 -4.71
C ALA A 20 -13.42 -10.93 -5.37
N ARG A 21 -13.63 -10.42 -6.57
CA ARG A 21 -12.63 -9.61 -7.28
C ARG A 21 -12.56 -8.21 -6.69
N PRO A 22 -11.42 -7.50 -6.82
CA PRO A 22 -11.28 -6.12 -6.36
C PRO A 22 -12.42 -5.19 -6.79
N ARG A 23 -12.89 -5.30 -8.04
CA ARG A 23 -14.03 -4.54 -8.55
C ARG A 23 -15.32 -4.79 -7.77
N GLU A 24 -15.66 -6.05 -7.57
CA GLU A 24 -16.90 -6.44 -6.87
C GLU A 24 -16.89 -5.93 -5.43
N LEU A 25 -15.71 -5.95 -4.81
CA LEU A 25 -15.52 -5.44 -3.46
C LEU A 25 -15.68 -3.93 -3.40
N ALA A 26 -15.02 -3.17 -4.26
CA ALA A 26 -15.16 -1.72 -4.31
C ALA A 26 -16.62 -1.30 -4.54
N GLU A 27 -17.30 -1.94 -5.50
CA GLU A 27 -18.71 -1.69 -5.82
C GLU A 27 -19.65 -2.01 -4.64
N ALA A 28 -19.35 -3.05 -3.84
CA ALA A 28 -20.13 -3.39 -2.63
C ALA A 28 -20.08 -2.29 -1.58
N PHE A 29 -19.01 -1.50 -1.53
CA PHE A 29 -18.86 -0.32 -0.67
C PHE A 29 -19.27 0.99 -1.34
N GLY A 30 -19.83 0.95 -2.55
CA GLY A 30 -20.31 2.14 -3.26
C GLY A 30 -19.22 2.93 -3.99
N TYR A 31 -18.06 2.30 -4.26
CA TYR A 31 -16.95 2.89 -5.01
C TYR A 31 -16.89 2.33 -6.43
N GLN A 32 -16.55 3.18 -7.38
CA GLN A 32 -16.15 2.72 -8.71
C GLN A 32 -14.76 2.07 -8.64
N PHE A 33 -14.53 1.08 -9.49
CA PHE A 33 -13.21 0.44 -9.59
C PHE A 33 -12.65 0.58 -11.00
N GLN A 34 -11.40 1.01 -11.09
CA GLN A 34 -10.65 1.10 -12.33
C GLN A 34 -9.30 0.39 -12.18
N ALA A 35 -8.90 -0.37 -13.21
CA ALA A 35 -7.53 -0.83 -13.39
C ALA A 35 -6.93 -0.12 -14.60
N SER A 36 -5.88 0.66 -14.40
CA SER A 36 -5.21 1.43 -15.45
C SER A 36 -3.79 1.76 -15.03
N SER A 37 -2.90 2.02 -15.97
CA SER A 37 -1.61 2.62 -15.65
C SER A 37 -1.83 3.97 -14.98
N MET A 38 -1.22 4.16 -13.81
CA MET A 38 -1.35 5.39 -13.04
C MET A 38 -0.14 6.30 -13.33
N ALA A 39 -0.43 7.56 -13.67
CA ALA A 39 0.61 8.57 -13.52
C ALA A 39 0.84 8.78 -12.02
N LEU A 40 2.01 8.41 -11.52
CA LEU A 40 2.42 8.61 -10.13
C LEU A 40 3.40 9.80 -10.06
N PRO A 41 3.30 10.67 -9.03
CA PRO A 41 4.26 11.73 -8.85
C PRO A 41 5.65 11.14 -8.56
N VAL A 42 6.70 11.84 -8.98
CA VAL A 42 8.09 11.38 -8.85
C VAL A 42 8.96 12.50 -8.31
N ASP A 43 9.55 12.29 -7.14
CA ASP A 43 10.51 13.22 -6.56
C ASP A 43 11.79 13.32 -7.42
N THR A 44 12.28 14.55 -7.60
CA THR A 44 13.45 14.83 -8.45
C THR A 44 14.69 15.22 -7.67
N GLN A 45 14.62 15.28 -6.33
CA GLN A 45 15.76 15.62 -5.50
C GLN A 45 16.83 14.52 -5.51
N GLU A 46 18.06 14.90 -5.19
CA GLU A 46 19.15 13.95 -5.04
C GLU A 46 18.92 13.04 -3.83
N LEU A 47 19.05 11.74 -4.03
CA LEU A 47 18.87 10.71 -3.00
C LEU A 47 20.15 9.87 -2.86
N SER A 48 21.18 10.42 -2.24
CA SER A 48 22.52 9.80 -2.11
C SER A 48 22.51 8.46 -1.35
N TRP A 49 21.45 8.15 -0.60
CA TRP A 49 21.31 6.92 0.19
C TRP A 49 20.72 5.74 -0.59
N VAL A 50 20.15 5.97 -1.76
CA VAL A 50 19.40 4.93 -2.53
C VAL A 50 20.33 3.80 -3.00
N GLU A 51 21.56 4.11 -3.40
CA GLU A 51 22.53 3.10 -3.81
C GLU A 51 22.83 2.11 -2.66
N ALA A 52 23.04 2.61 -1.46
CA ALA A 52 23.27 1.78 -0.27
C ALA A 52 22.06 0.92 0.09
N LEU A 53 20.84 1.46 -0.04
CA LEU A 53 19.59 0.71 0.14
C LEU A 53 19.51 -0.41 -0.89
N THR A 54 19.69 -0.10 -2.17
CA THR A 54 19.65 -1.08 -3.26
C THR A 54 20.66 -2.21 -3.04
N GLY A 55 21.87 -1.88 -2.60
CA GLY A 55 22.90 -2.86 -2.26
C GLY A 55 22.47 -3.80 -1.12
N ARG A 56 21.84 -3.26 -0.06
CA ARG A 56 21.30 -4.07 1.06
C ARG A 56 20.18 -5.00 0.59
N LEU A 57 19.25 -4.52 -0.22
CA LEU A 57 18.15 -5.33 -0.76
C LEU A 57 18.68 -6.44 -1.67
N THR A 58 19.64 -6.12 -2.52
CA THR A 58 20.32 -7.11 -3.39
C THR A 58 21.01 -8.20 -2.56
N TYR A 59 21.75 -7.79 -1.51
CA TYR A 59 22.39 -8.75 -0.60
C TYR A 59 21.39 -9.64 0.10
N ALA A 60 20.27 -9.06 0.59
CA ALA A 60 19.20 -9.82 1.23
C ALA A 60 18.62 -10.87 0.28
N LEU A 61 18.28 -10.48 -0.95
CA LEU A 61 17.73 -11.39 -1.97
C LEU A 61 18.67 -12.53 -2.35
N GLN A 62 19.97 -12.31 -2.29
CA GLN A 62 20.99 -13.32 -2.62
C GLN A 62 21.31 -14.28 -1.47
N ASN A 63 21.10 -13.87 -0.22
CA ASN A 63 21.67 -14.56 0.94
C ASN A 63 20.64 -14.98 1.99
N LEU A 64 19.37 -14.52 1.90
CA LEU A 64 18.33 -14.86 2.88
C LEU A 64 17.23 -15.71 2.23
N ALA A 65 16.58 -16.52 3.04
CA ALA A 65 15.37 -17.25 2.65
C ALA A 65 14.12 -16.42 2.96
N PHE A 66 13.19 -16.36 2.02
CA PHE A 66 11.95 -15.59 2.13
C PHE A 66 10.70 -16.48 2.14
N ASP A 67 10.73 -17.50 3.03
CA ASP A 67 9.66 -18.50 3.14
C ASP A 67 8.43 -17.99 3.89
N SER A 68 8.53 -16.82 4.55
CA SER A 68 7.44 -16.22 5.31
C SER A 68 7.18 -14.76 4.92
N GLU A 69 5.94 -14.32 5.15
CA GLU A 69 5.56 -12.90 5.03
C GLU A 69 6.40 -12.03 5.97
N THR A 70 6.66 -12.49 7.19
CA THR A 70 7.49 -11.79 8.18
C THR A 70 8.90 -11.53 7.65
N ALA A 71 9.57 -12.53 7.07
CA ALA A 71 10.91 -12.34 6.51
C ALA A 71 10.91 -11.29 5.38
N ARG A 72 9.90 -11.30 4.50
CA ARG A 72 9.74 -10.30 3.45
C ARG A 72 9.49 -8.91 4.01
N ARG A 73 8.68 -8.79 5.05
CA ARG A 73 8.42 -7.52 5.73
C ARG A 73 9.69 -6.94 6.33
N GLU A 74 10.45 -7.75 7.09
CA GLU A 74 11.64 -7.30 7.82
C GLU A 74 12.81 -6.92 6.91
N PHE A 75 13.07 -7.70 5.87
CA PHE A 75 14.28 -7.56 5.08
C PHE A 75 14.10 -6.87 3.72
N LEU A 76 12.88 -6.77 3.21
CA LEU A 76 12.61 -6.15 1.91
C LEU A 76 11.70 -4.92 2.01
N ILE A 77 10.58 -5.01 2.75
CA ILE A 77 9.58 -3.94 2.80
C ILE A 77 9.98 -2.86 3.83
N ALA A 78 10.19 -3.25 5.09
CA ALA A 78 10.52 -2.31 6.16
C ALA A 78 11.78 -1.47 5.88
N PRO A 79 12.88 -2.01 5.32
CA PRO A 79 14.05 -1.20 4.98
C PRO A 79 13.76 -0.06 4.00
N ILE A 80 12.90 -0.30 3.00
CA ILE A 80 12.49 0.72 2.03
C ILE A 80 11.69 1.82 2.73
N LEU A 81 10.67 1.43 3.48
CA LEU A 81 9.80 2.37 4.18
C LEU A 81 10.56 3.18 5.24
N PHE A 82 11.47 2.52 5.97
CA PHE A 82 12.30 3.18 6.97
C PHE A 82 13.18 4.27 6.37
N GLU A 83 13.86 4.01 5.25
CA GLU A 83 14.69 5.02 4.61
C GLU A 83 13.88 6.20 4.07
N VAL A 84 12.69 5.95 3.54
CA VAL A 84 11.76 7.01 3.08
C VAL A 84 11.34 7.90 4.25
N VAL A 85 10.86 7.32 5.35
CA VAL A 85 10.39 8.13 6.50
C VAL A 85 11.53 8.82 7.23
N ARG A 86 12.72 8.21 7.29
CA ARG A 86 13.94 8.82 7.79
C ARG A 86 14.34 10.05 6.96
N HIS A 87 14.26 9.93 5.63
CA HIS A 87 14.56 11.04 4.71
C HIS A 87 13.58 12.20 4.86
N LEU A 88 12.31 11.90 5.07
CA LEU A 88 11.24 12.89 5.20
C LEU A 88 11.04 13.41 6.62
N HIS A 89 11.69 12.78 7.63
CA HIS A 89 11.47 13.08 9.06
C HIS A 89 10.00 12.97 9.49
N ILE A 90 9.31 11.93 9.05
CA ILE A 90 7.90 11.66 9.33
C ILE A 90 7.70 10.33 10.06
N SER A 91 6.46 10.04 10.47
CA SER A 91 6.13 8.85 11.25
C SER A 91 5.77 7.66 10.37
N LEU A 92 6.25 6.49 10.75
CA LEU A 92 5.84 5.17 10.24
C LEU A 92 5.22 4.38 11.39
N TYR A 93 4.01 3.88 11.16
CA TYR A 93 3.33 2.99 12.08
C TYR A 93 3.30 1.59 11.49
N SER A 94 3.66 0.59 12.29
CA SER A 94 3.51 -0.83 11.95
C SER A 94 2.43 -1.46 12.82
N GLU A 95 1.68 -2.41 12.28
CA GLU A 95 0.57 -3.09 12.99
C GLU A 95 -0.44 -2.08 13.58
N TYR A 96 -0.75 -1.02 12.83
CA TYR A 96 -1.61 0.05 13.30
C TYR A 96 -3.08 -0.40 13.34
N GLY A 97 -3.62 -0.49 14.56
CA GLY A 97 -5.01 -0.91 14.77
C GLY A 97 -6.02 0.17 14.36
N ILE A 98 -6.97 -0.18 13.51
CA ILE A 98 -8.04 0.71 13.05
C ILE A 98 -9.38 -0.01 13.05
N GLN A 99 -10.47 0.72 13.37
CA GLN A 99 -11.83 0.20 13.38
C GLN A 99 -12.81 1.25 12.88
N ALA A 100 -13.23 1.14 11.64
CA ALA A 100 -14.26 1.99 11.01
C ALA A 100 -15.66 1.39 11.17
N SER A 101 -15.80 0.08 11.03
CA SER A 101 -17.05 -0.65 11.19
C SER A 101 -16.79 -2.08 11.66
N PRO A 102 -17.84 -2.87 11.98
CA PRO A 102 -17.67 -4.30 12.30
C PRO A 102 -16.96 -5.11 11.22
N GLN A 103 -17.07 -4.70 9.95
CA GLN A 103 -16.47 -5.35 8.80
C GLN A 103 -15.13 -4.70 8.37
N LEU A 104 -14.94 -3.41 8.65
CA LEU A 104 -13.73 -2.64 8.31
C LEU A 104 -12.92 -2.38 9.58
N LYS A 105 -12.17 -3.36 10.03
CA LYS A 105 -11.31 -3.28 11.21
C LYS A 105 -10.15 -4.28 11.12
N GLY A 106 -9.10 -4.01 11.86
CA GLY A 106 -7.91 -4.86 11.94
C GLY A 106 -6.66 -4.01 12.08
N ASN A 107 -5.52 -4.62 11.83
CA ASN A 107 -4.24 -3.93 11.82
C ASN A 107 -3.80 -3.69 10.38
N LEU A 108 -3.31 -2.49 10.13
CA LEU A 108 -2.58 -2.15 8.89
C LEU A 108 -1.14 -2.60 9.07
N ASP A 109 -0.57 -3.31 8.11
CA ASP A 109 0.84 -3.72 8.20
C ASP A 109 1.75 -2.52 8.35
N TYR A 110 1.56 -1.50 7.49
CA TYR A 110 2.23 -0.22 7.62
C TYR A 110 1.29 0.93 7.24
N LEU A 111 1.37 1.99 8.03
CA LEU A 111 0.75 3.29 7.76
C LEU A 111 1.81 4.38 7.85
N ILE A 112 1.91 5.21 6.82
CA ILE A 112 2.78 6.39 6.80
C ILE A 112 1.89 7.62 6.70
N GLU A 113 2.14 8.59 7.57
CA GLU A 113 1.39 9.84 7.65
C GLU A 113 2.35 11.02 7.49
N SER A 114 2.02 11.92 6.56
CA SER A 114 2.75 13.16 6.32
C SER A 114 1.78 14.30 6.07
N GLY A 115 1.49 15.08 7.11
CA GLY A 115 0.46 16.12 7.03
C GLY A 115 -0.91 15.53 6.66
N ALA A 116 -1.43 15.90 5.50
CA ALA A 116 -2.70 15.35 5.00
C ALA A 116 -2.53 14.05 4.19
N ASN A 117 -1.30 13.70 3.79
CA ASN A 117 -1.06 12.58 2.89
C ASN A 117 -0.88 11.28 3.68
N LEU A 118 -1.49 10.22 3.18
CA LEU A 118 -1.49 8.90 3.79
C LEU A 118 -1.07 7.85 2.77
N VAL A 119 -0.20 6.94 3.19
CA VAL A 119 0.15 5.74 2.43
C VAL A 119 -0.04 4.52 3.31
N VAL A 120 -0.87 3.59 2.85
CA VAL A 120 -1.07 2.27 3.46
C VAL A 120 -0.25 1.26 2.66
N VAL A 121 0.54 0.44 3.34
CA VAL A 121 1.27 -0.65 2.67
C VAL A 121 0.85 -1.97 3.27
N GLU A 122 0.29 -2.82 2.43
CA GLU A 122 -0.12 -4.18 2.75
C GLU A 122 0.94 -5.17 2.27
N ALA A 123 1.47 -5.94 3.20
CA ALA A 123 2.47 -6.97 2.93
C ALA A 123 1.81 -8.33 2.65
N LYS A 124 2.34 -9.07 1.68
CA LYS A 124 1.85 -10.42 1.36
C LYS A 124 2.99 -11.37 1.09
N GLN A 125 2.69 -12.66 1.20
CA GLN A 125 3.66 -13.69 0.85
C GLN A 125 3.69 -13.92 -0.67
N SER A 126 2.56 -13.81 -1.39
CA SER A 126 2.49 -14.12 -2.81
C SER A 126 1.42 -13.36 -3.59
N ASP A 127 0.14 -13.53 -3.39
CA ASP A 127 -0.94 -13.10 -4.28
C ASP A 127 -1.27 -11.59 -4.17
N LEU A 128 -0.72 -10.78 -5.10
CA LEU A 128 -0.99 -9.34 -5.16
C LEU A 128 -2.45 -9.01 -5.46
N THR A 129 -3.17 -9.88 -6.20
CA THR A 129 -4.57 -9.61 -6.54
C THR A 129 -5.47 -9.73 -5.32
N ARG A 130 -5.29 -10.79 -4.53
CA ARG A 130 -5.99 -10.96 -3.26
C ARG A 130 -5.53 -9.94 -2.22
N GLY A 131 -4.22 -9.64 -2.19
CA GLY A 131 -3.68 -8.56 -1.38
C GLY A 131 -4.33 -7.22 -1.70
N PHE A 132 -4.63 -6.94 -2.97
CA PHE A 132 -5.31 -5.71 -3.35
C PHE A 132 -6.77 -5.68 -2.85
N SER A 133 -7.46 -6.82 -2.77
CA SER A 133 -8.80 -6.88 -2.15
C SER A 133 -8.75 -6.52 -0.66
N GLN A 134 -7.71 -6.94 0.06
CA GLN A 134 -7.50 -6.53 1.44
C GLN A 134 -7.16 -5.04 1.52
N LEU A 135 -6.23 -4.54 0.71
CA LEU A 135 -5.87 -3.11 0.65
C LEU A 135 -7.10 -2.22 0.41
N ILE A 136 -8.05 -2.63 -0.45
CA ILE A 136 -9.31 -1.87 -0.63
C ILE A 136 -10.01 -1.67 0.71
N SER A 137 -10.16 -2.73 1.52
CA SER A 137 -10.84 -2.64 2.82
C SER A 137 -10.09 -1.74 3.80
N GLU A 138 -8.77 -1.72 3.74
CA GLU A 138 -7.90 -0.86 4.55
C GLU A 138 -8.00 0.59 4.14
N LEU A 139 -7.94 0.89 2.84
CA LEU A 139 -8.13 2.24 2.32
C LEU A 139 -9.51 2.82 2.69
N LEU A 140 -10.55 2.00 2.63
CA LEU A 140 -11.90 2.38 3.06
C LEU A 140 -11.98 2.66 4.56
N ALA A 141 -11.29 1.88 5.38
CA ALA A 141 -11.23 2.12 6.81
C ALA A 141 -10.46 3.40 7.15
N VAL A 142 -9.33 3.61 6.51
CA VAL A 142 -8.52 4.84 6.66
C VAL A 142 -9.31 6.06 6.23
N GLU A 143 -10.03 5.99 5.12
CA GLU A 143 -10.90 7.07 4.63
C GLU A 143 -11.97 7.47 5.64
N GLN A 144 -12.54 6.50 6.36
CA GLN A 144 -13.60 6.73 7.35
C GLN A 144 -13.08 7.18 8.72
N CYS A 145 -11.88 6.74 9.12
CA CYS A 145 -11.36 6.95 10.47
C CYS A 145 -10.35 8.08 10.59
N MET A 146 -9.58 8.35 9.51
CA MET A 146 -8.49 9.32 9.58
C MET A 146 -8.97 10.71 9.16
N ALA A 147 -8.64 11.71 9.97
CA ALA A 147 -8.99 13.12 9.71
C ALA A 147 -8.11 13.78 8.63
N SER A 148 -7.72 13.02 7.61
CA SER A 148 -6.96 13.57 6.48
C SER A 148 -7.87 14.40 5.59
N THR A 149 -7.38 15.57 5.15
CA THR A 149 -8.07 16.46 4.21
C THR A 149 -7.70 16.18 2.74
N ALA A 150 -6.72 15.31 2.49
CA ALA A 150 -6.34 14.93 1.13
C ALA A 150 -7.50 14.22 0.42
N ASN A 151 -7.76 14.59 -0.83
CA ASN A 151 -8.76 13.89 -1.66
C ASN A 151 -8.32 12.47 -2.00
N THR A 152 -7.02 12.23 -2.08
CA THR A 152 -6.46 10.94 -2.47
C THR A 152 -5.74 10.28 -1.32
N ILE A 153 -6.06 9.01 -1.06
CA ILE A 153 -5.31 8.13 -0.17
C ILE A 153 -4.61 7.10 -1.04
N TYR A 154 -3.30 7.03 -0.93
CA TYR A 154 -2.51 6.04 -1.66
C TYR A 154 -2.35 4.77 -0.85
N GLY A 155 -2.20 3.66 -1.56
CA GLY A 155 -1.83 2.40 -0.97
C GLY A 155 -0.96 1.58 -1.90
N ALA A 156 -0.28 0.59 -1.34
CA ALA A 156 0.51 -0.36 -2.10
C ALA A 156 0.35 -1.77 -1.52
N VAL A 157 0.38 -2.76 -2.38
CA VAL A 157 0.54 -4.17 -1.99
C VAL A 157 1.92 -4.62 -2.41
N SER A 158 2.64 -5.28 -1.50
CA SER A 158 3.97 -5.81 -1.78
C SER A 158 4.18 -7.20 -1.19
N TYR A 159 4.95 -8.03 -1.86
CA TYR A 159 5.59 -9.19 -1.27
C TYR A 159 7.13 -9.04 -1.17
N GLY A 160 7.59 -7.78 -1.13
CA GLY A 160 8.99 -7.40 -1.00
C GLY A 160 9.68 -7.18 -2.33
N GLU A 161 9.70 -8.17 -3.22
CA GLU A 161 10.34 -8.10 -4.53
C GLU A 161 9.52 -7.32 -5.57
N VAL A 162 8.21 -7.22 -5.38
CA VAL A 162 7.32 -6.49 -6.27
C VAL A 162 6.35 -5.62 -5.48
N TRP A 163 6.12 -4.41 -5.98
CA TRP A 163 5.18 -3.44 -5.44
C TRP A 163 4.17 -3.05 -6.50
N ARG A 164 2.90 -2.96 -6.09
CA ARG A 164 1.81 -2.46 -6.92
C ARG A 164 1.04 -1.40 -6.16
N PHE A 165 0.92 -0.22 -6.75
CA PHE A 165 0.18 0.88 -6.17
C PHE A 165 -1.32 0.80 -6.46
N GLY A 166 -2.07 1.53 -5.66
CA GLY A 166 -3.44 1.90 -5.88
C GLY A 166 -3.76 3.18 -5.14
N LYS A 167 -4.91 3.75 -5.43
CA LYS A 167 -5.40 4.93 -4.74
C LYS A 167 -6.91 4.90 -4.55
N LEU A 168 -7.36 5.56 -3.50
CA LEU A 168 -8.76 5.88 -3.25
C LEU A 168 -8.93 7.39 -3.41
N GLU A 169 -9.83 7.81 -4.29
CA GLU A 169 -10.21 9.20 -4.54
C GLU A 169 -11.58 9.44 -3.92
N ARG A 170 -11.62 10.26 -2.86
CA ARG A 170 -12.78 10.44 -1.98
C ARG A 170 -13.98 11.09 -2.68
N GLN A 171 -13.74 12.20 -3.38
CA GLN A 171 -14.80 12.97 -4.04
C GLN A 171 -15.41 12.19 -5.20
N GLU A 172 -14.60 11.49 -5.96
CA GLU A 172 -14.99 10.66 -7.09
C GLU A 172 -15.56 9.30 -6.68
N LYS A 173 -15.42 8.94 -5.41
CA LYS A 173 -15.70 7.60 -4.90
C LYS A 173 -15.15 6.53 -5.83
N ARG A 174 -13.86 6.64 -6.12
CA ARG A 174 -13.17 5.76 -7.05
C ARG A 174 -11.94 5.14 -6.41
N ILE A 175 -11.75 3.85 -6.66
CA ILE A 175 -10.53 3.12 -6.33
C ILE A 175 -9.85 2.72 -7.64
N THR A 176 -8.60 3.13 -7.79
CA THR A 176 -7.79 2.78 -8.95
C THR A 176 -6.68 1.81 -8.54
N GLN A 177 -6.57 0.71 -9.25
CA GLN A 177 -5.43 -0.21 -9.17
C GLN A 177 -4.48 0.07 -10.31
N ASP A 178 -3.21 0.26 -10.00
CA ASP A 178 -2.18 0.40 -11.02
C ASP A 178 -1.95 -0.91 -11.76
N LEU A 179 -1.82 -0.84 -13.08
CA LEU A 179 -1.39 -1.97 -13.90
C LEU A 179 0.12 -2.16 -13.87
N ASP A 180 0.85 -1.07 -13.62
CA ASP A 180 2.29 -1.08 -13.54
C ASP A 180 2.76 -1.59 -12.17
N MET A 181 3.99 -2.11 -12.13
CA MET A 181 4.61 -2.64 -10.93
C MET A 181 6.05 -2.19 -10.85
N PHE A 182 6.58 -2.11 -9.64
CA PHE A 182 7.99 -1.85 -9.38
C PHE A 182 8.66 -3.13 -8.90
N ALA A 183 9.73 -3.52 -9.57
CA ALA A 183 10.55 -4.69 -9.22
C ALA A 183 11.75 -4.27 -8.37
N VAL A 184 11.87 -4.83 -7.18
CA VAL A 184 13.02 -4.64 -6.29
C VAL A 184 14.02 -5.77 -6.52
N PRO A 185 15.32 -5.49 -6.69
CA PRO A 185 16.00 -4.21 -6.45
C PRO A 185 16.10 -3.28 -7.65
N VAL A 186 15.64 -3.68 -8.83
CA VAL A 186 15.88 -2.96 -10.11
C VAL A 186 15.24 -1.57 -10.12
N ASP A 187 14.01 -1.46 -9.66
CA ASP A 187 13.24 -0.21 -9.62
C ASP A 187 13.27 0.47 -8.25
N THR A 188 14.20 0.12 -7.34
CA THR A 188 14.26 0.68 -5.98
C THR A 188 14.26 2.20 -5.99
N GLU A 189 15.06 2.83 -6.85
CA GLU A 189 15.12 4.29 -6.92
C GLU A 189 13.79 4.90 -7.37
N LYS A 190 13.14 4.34 -8.39
CA LYS A 190 11.83 4.82 -8.85
C LYS A 190 10.77 4.66 -7.76
N LEU A 191 10.77 3.53 -7.08
CA LEU A 191 9.83 3.23 -6.00
C LEU A 191 9.95 4.25 -4.86
N VAL A 192 11.17 4.53 -4.37
CA VAL A 192 11.37 5.48 -3.27
C VAL A 192 11.03 6.90 -3.70
N ARG A 193 11.33 7.31 -4.94
CA ARG A 193 10.95 8.61 -5.49
C ARG A 193 9.44 8.81 -5.53
N VAL A 194 8.70 7.77 -5.93
CA VAL A 194 7.23 7.80 -5.91
C VAL A 194 6.69 7.92 -4.49
N LEU A 195 7.19 7.12 -3.55
CA LEU A 195 6.77 7.20 -2.15
C LEU A 195 7.05 8.57 -1.54
N ILE A 196 8.21 9.15 -1.80
CA ILE A 196 8.60 10.49 -1.32
C ILE A 196 7.65 11.55 -1.90
N ALA A 197 7.42 11.54 -3.21
CA ALA A 197 6.57 12.52 -3.87
C ALA A 197 5.13 12.48 -3.37
N ILE A 198 4.56 11.28 -3.21
CA ILE A 198 3.22 11.08 -2.62
C ILE A 198 3.17 11.68 -1.21
N LEU A 199 4.15 11.36 -0.36
CA LEU A 199 4.17 11.80 1.03
C LEU A 199 4.44 13.30 1.21
N ARG A 200 5.12 13.94 0.24
CA ARG A 200 5.24 15.41 0.16
C ARG A 200 3.98 16.09 -0.36
N GLY A 201 3.03 15.35 -0.92
CA GLY A 201 1.84 15.92 -1.55
C GLY A 201 2.13 16.57 -2.89
N GLU A 202 3.16 16.08 -3.59
CA GLU A 202 3.45 16.56 -4.94
C GLU A 202 2.30 16.17 -5.88
N ILE A 203 1.84 17.14 -6.66
CA ILE A 203 0.77 16.97 -7.63
C ILE A 203 1.41 16.77 -9.01
N LEU A 204 0.79 15.94 -9.83
CA LEU A 204 1.18 15.72 -11.22
C LEU A 204 0.95 16.96 -12.09
#